data_b0db978d1a950405174db6b8fbd18545
#
_entry.id   b0db978d1a950405174db6b8fbd18545
#
_cell.length_a   1.000
_cell.length_b   1.000
_cell.length_c   1.000
_cell.angle_alpha   90.00
_cell.angle_beta   90.00
_cell.angle_gamma   90.00
#
_symmetry.space_group_name_H-M   'P 1'
#
loop_
_entity.id
_entity.type
_entity.pdbx_description
1 polymer ?
#
loop_
_entity_poly.entity_id
_entity_poly.type
_entity_poly.pdbx_seq_one_letter_code
_entity_poly.pdbx_strand_id
1 'polypeptide(L)' 'IEANSELERALRITKNDGALYLRLAHIRYKQGLLQESESFASKGLLLRDISSWERLLLNVYLRN' A
#
# COMPACT_ATOMS: atom_id res chain seq x y z
N ILE A 1 7.31 -14.63 1.62
CA ILE A 1 7.21 -15.02 0.25
C ILE A 1 7.93 -14.00 -0.61
N GLU A 2 8.50 -14.45 -1.71
CA GLU A 2 9.46 -13.65 -2.45
C GLU A 2 8.86 -12.38 -3.03
N ALA A 3 7.65 -12.44 -3.55
CA ALA A 3 7.03 -11.26 -4.14
C ALA A 3 6.86 -10.14 -3.11
N ASN A 4 6.45 -10.50 -1.90
CA ASN A 4 6.30 -9.52 -0.84
C ASN A 4 7.64 -8.93 -0.43
N SER A 5 8.67 -9.77 -0.40
CA SER A 5 10.00 -9.29 -0.04
C SER A 5 10.53 -8.31 -1.06
N GLU A 6 10.27 -8.56 -2.33
CA GLU A 6 10.72 -7.66 -3.39
C GLU A 6 10.01 -6.32 -3.30
N LEU A 7 8.71 -6.33 -3.01
CA LEU A 7 7.97 -5.09 -2.88
C LEU A 7 8.44 -4.28 -1.68
N GLU A 8 8.74 -4.95 -0.59
CA GLU A 8 9.23 -4.25 0.59
C GLU A 8 10.62 -3.67 0.35
N ARG A 9 11.43 -4.39 -0.42
CA ARG A 9 12.75 -3.89 -0.79
C ARG A 9 12.62 -2.65 -1.67
N ALA A 10 11.73 -2.70 -2.66
CA ALA A 10 11.49 -1.57 -3.55
C ALA A 10 11.00 -0.36 -2.76
N LEU A 11 10.16 -0.59 -1.77
CA LEU A 11 9.66 0.48 -0.93
C LEU A 11 10.81 1.20 -0.22
N ARG A 12 11.78 0.44 0.26
CA ARG A 12 12.92 1.03 0.94
C ARG A 12 13.80 1.82 -0.02
N ILE A 13 13.91 1.35 -1.25
CA ILE A 13 14.74 2.00 -2.26
C ILE A 13 14.07 3.26 -2.79
N THR A 14 12.79 3.17 -3.10
CA THR A 14 12.07 4.28 -3.74
C THR A 14 11.45 5.22 -2.72
N LYS A 15 11.66 4.96 -1.45
CA LYS A 15 11.10 5.76 -0.39
C LYS A 15 9.58 5.74 -0.44
N ASN A 16 8.92 6.82 -0.09
CA ASN A 16 7.50 6.87 0.14
C ASN A 16 6.72 7.05 -1.16
N ASP A 17 6.65 6.00 -1.95
CA ASP A 17 5.91 6.01 -3.19
C ASP A 17 4.49 5.50 -2.93
N GLY A 18 3.50 6.35 -3.20
CA GLY A 18 2.10 5.99 -2.98
C GLY A 18 1.68 4.77 -3.78
N ALA A 19 2.20 4.63 -5.00
CA ALA A 19 1.87 3.48 -5.83
C ALA A 19 2.36 2.18 -5.22
N LEU A 20 3.53 2.21 -4.57
CA LEU A 20 4.04 1.02 -3.89
C LEU A 20 3.20 0.65 -2.69
N TYR A 21 2.78 1.63 -1.90
CA TYR A 21 1.89 1.35 -0.77
C TYR A 21 0.56 0.80 -1.24
N LEU A 22 0.04 1.33 -2.34
CA LEU A 22 -1.21 0.83 -2.90
C LEU A 22 -1.06 -0.63 -3.32
N ARG A 23 0.06 -0.96 -3.95
CA ARG A 23 0.32 -2.32 -4.38
C ARG A 23 0.46 -3.27 -3.20
N LEU A 24 1.17 -2.84 -2.16
CA LEU A 24 1.32 -3.64 -0.96
C LEU A 24 -0.02 -3.88 -0.28
N ALA A 25 -0.84 -2.85 -0.18
CA ALA A 25 -2.16 -3.00 0.40
C ALA A 25 -2.99 -4.00 -0.39
N HIS A 26 -2.93 -3.92 -1.71
CA HIS A 26 -3.65 -4.84 -2.57
C HIS A 26 -3.21 -6.29 -2.35
N ILE A 27 -1.91 -6.51 -2.31
CA ILE A 27 -1.36 -7.85 -2.13
C ILE A 27 -1.80 -8.44 -0.78
N ARG A 28 -1.68 -7.65 0.28
CA ARG A 28 -2.10 -8.12 1.60
C ARG A 28 -3.60 -8.41 1.64
N TYR A 29 -4.37 -7.56 0.99
CA TYR A 29 -5.81 -7.76 0.91
C TYR A 29 -6.15 -9.08 0.21
N LYS A 30 -5.50 -9.37 -0.91
CA LYS A 30 -5.71 -10.61 -1.64
C LYS A 30 -5.31 -11.83 -0.81
N GLN A 31 -4.35 -11.66 0.08
CA GLN A 31 -3.91 -12.74 0.96
C GLN A 31 -4.81 -12.90 2.19
N GLY A 32 -5.80 -12.06 2.34
CA GLY A 32 -6.69 -12.10 3.49
C GLY A 32 -6.13 -11.42 4.72
N LEU A 33 -5.01 -10.73 4.59
CA LEU A 33 -4.37 -10.04 5.70
C LEU A 33 -4.90 -8.62 5.78
N LEU A 34 -6.14 -8.49 6.23
CA LEU A 34 -6.87 -7.24 6.13
C LEU A 34 -6.28 -6.14 6.99
N GLN A 35 -5.79 -6.49 8.18
CA GLN A 35 -5.17 -5.49 9.06
C GLN A 35 -3.89 -4.94 8.46
N GLU A 36 -3.09 -5.80 7.84
CA GLU A 36 -1.87 -5.35 7.19
C GLU A 36 -2.19 -4.49 5.97
N SER A 37 -3.23 -4.88 5.23
CA SER A 37 -3.69 -4.09 4.10
C SER A 37 -4.08 -2.69 4.56
N GLU A 38 -4.85 -2.58 5.63
CA GLU A 38 -5.24 -1.29 6.17
C GLU A 38 -4.03 -0.47 6.61
N SER A 39 -3.06 -1.14 7.20
CA SER A 39 -1.86 -0.46 7.67
C SER A 39 -1.10 0.18 6.51
N PHE A 40 -0.92 -0.57 5.42
CA PHE A 40 -0.24 -0.03 4.26
C PHE A 40 -1.04 1.08 3.60
N ALA A 41 -2.36 0.91 3.53
CA ALA A 41 -3.21 1.95 2.96
C ALA A 41 -3.13 3.24 3.78
N SER A 42 -3.15 3.11 5.09
CA SER A 42 -3.03 4.24 5.99
C SER A 42 -1.72 4.99 5.77
N LYS A 43 -0.64 4.23 5.67
CA LYS A 43 0.68 4.83 5.46
C LYS A 43 0.74 5.55 4.12
N GLY A 44 0.14 4.96 3.10
CA GLY A 44 0.11 5.59 1.79
C GLY A 44 -0.65 6.92 1.80
N LEU A 45 -1.73 6.97 2.56
CA LEU A 45 -2.54 8.19 2.64
C LEU A 45 -1.82 9.33 3.35
N LEU A 46 -0.80 9.04 4.14
CA LEU A 46 -0.03 10.06 4.80
C LEU A 46 1.00 10.73 3.91
N LEU A 47 1.23 10.19 2.73
CA LEU A 47 2.19 10.76 1.80
C LEU A 47 1.64 12.04 1.19
N ARG A 48 2.55 13.00 0.96
CA ARG A 48 2.14 14.30 0.45
C ARG A 48 1.84 14.29 -1.04
N ASP A 49 2.54 13.45 -1.77
CA ASP A 49 2.56 13.55 -3.23
C ASP A 49 1.76 12.47 -3.92
N ILE A 50 0.77 11.89 -3.24
CA ILE A 50 -0.07 10.91 -3.90
C ILE A 50 -1.13 11.62 -4.74
N SER A 51 -1.49 10.99 -5.86
CA SER A 51 -2.52 11.54 -6.72
C SER A 51 -3.91 11.30 -6.12
N SER A 52 -4.90 12.00 -6.68
CA SER A 52 -6.26 11.85 -6.19
C SER A 52 -6.78 10.43 -6.36
N TRP A 53 -6.47 9.81 -7.50
CA TRP A 53 -6.96 8.45 -7.75
C TRP A 53 -6.28 7.43 -6.83
N GLU A 54 -5.00 7.64 -6.50
CA GLU A 54 -4.33 6.78 -5.55
C GLU A 54 -4.97 6.89 -4.18
N ARG A 55 -5.33 8.10 -3.79
CA ARG A 55 -6.00 8.32 -2.51
C ARG A 55 -7.33 7.60 -2.46
N LEU A 56 -8.10 7.65 -3.54
CA LEU A 56 -9.36 6.94 -3.60
C LEU A 56 -9.17 5.44 -3.45
N LEU A 57 -8.19 4.88 -4.15
CA LEU A 57 -7.95 3.45 -4.09
C LEU A 57 -7.47 3.00 -2.73
N LEU A 58 -6.60 3.80 -2.10
CA LEU A 58 -6.14 3.47 -0.75
C LEU A 58 -7.29 3.48 0.24
N ASN A 59 -8.22 4.41 0.09
CA ASN A 59 -9.38 4.48 0.97
C ASN A 59 -10.27 3.24 0.84
N VAL A 60 -10.30 2.62 -0.33
CA VAL A 60 -11.08 1.40 -0.51
C VAL A 60 -10.61 0.32 0.47
N TYR A 61 -9.31 0.18 0.64
CA TYR A 61 -8.77 -0.83 1.55
C TYR A 61 -9.03 -0.48 3.01
N LEU A 62 -9.15 0.79 3.33
CA LEU A 62 -9.49 1.19 4.69
C LEU A 62 -10.94 0.92 5.05
N ARG A 63 -11.83 0.92 4.08
CA ARG A 63 -13.25 0.70 4.32
C ARG A 63 -13.59 -0.75 4.59
N ASN A 64 -12.72 -1.64 4.23
CA ASN A 64 -12.97 -3.05 4.47
C ASN A 64 -12.58 -3.43 5.89
#